data_657159da606ef336746e67954897ba0d
#
_entry.id   657159da606ef336746e67954897ba0d
#
_cell.length_a   1.000
_cell.length_b   1.000
_cell.length_c   1.000
_cell.angle_alpha   90.00
_cell.angle_beta   90.00
_cell.angle_gamma   90.00
#
_symmetry.space_group_name_H-M   'P 1'
#
loop_
_entity.id
_entity.type
_entity.pdbx_description
1 polymer ?
#
loop_
_entity_poly.entity_id
_entity_poly.type
_entity_poly.pdbx_seq_one_letter_code
_entity_poly.pdbx_strand_id
1 'polypeptide(L)'
;MNKIILTSISIIFACNSILGQTTDEKYSEDVKSVDAIIKAYYDVNSGSSSDPWEFERDTYTHSKNAHIILLDENGKAELVKLEVLQNEFRMSERKDSYEKELKRKVSQFGNIVQVWSAYEIRYEPETSTNIRGLVSIQLHYEKGRWWIDSWTNQMESDTNFLVSDFLKEK
;
A
#
# COMPACT_ATOMS: atom_id res chain seq x y z
N MET A 1 67.92 -11.60 37.72
CA MET A 1 66.63 -12.26 37.54
C MET A 1 65.63 -11.29 36.95
N ASN A 2 65.50 -11.21 35.62
CA ASN A 2 64.57 -10.26 34.97
C ASN A 2 63.26 -10.99 34.71
N LYS A 3 62.18 -10.51 35.31
CA LYS A 3 60.83 -10.98 35.05
C LYS A 3 60.28 -10.27 33.82
N ILE A 4 60.04 -11.00 32.75
CA ILE A 4 59.33 -10.52 31.56
C ILE A 4 57.83 -10.66 31.85
N ILE A 5 57.11 -9.52 31.88
CA ILE A 5 55.68 -9.47 32.00
C ILE A 5 55.13 -9.52 30.56
N LEU A 6 54.50 -10.62 30.18
CA LEU A 6 53.74 -10.74 28.93
C LEU A 6 52.36 -10.14 29.15
N THR A 7 52.13 -9.00 28.50
CA THR A 7 50.81 -8.37 28.47
C THR A 7 50.03 -8.92 27.26
N SER A 8 49.05 -9.76 27.52
CA SER A 8 48.14 -10.31 26.47
C SER A 8 47.13 -9.23 26.08
N ILE A 9 47.25 -8.71 24.88
CA ILE A 9 46.24 -7.84 24.28
C ILE A 9 45.13 -8.71 23.67
N SER A 10 43.98 -8.78 24.35
CA SER A 10 42.77 -9.41 23.79
C SER A 10 42.10 -8.45 22.82
N ILE A 11 42.22 -8.70 21.53
CA ILE A 11 41.47 -8.00 20.49
C ILE A 11 40.05 -8.56 20.49
N ILE A 12 39.10 -7.79 21.03
CA ILE A 12 37.66 -8.11 20.91
C ILE A 12 37.24 -7.71 19.52
N PHE A 13 37.09 -8.72 18.65
CA PHE A 13 36.39 -8.53 17.37
C PHE A 13 34.91 -8.34 17.65
N ALA A 14 34.45 -7.09 17.64
CA ALA A 14 33.03 -6.78 17.62
C ALA A 14 32.51 -7.16 16.23
N CYS A 15 31.96 -8.37 16.10
CA CYS A 15 31.19 -8.76 14.92
C CYS A 15 29.88 -7.96 14.92
N ASN A 16 29.86 -6.82 14.23
CA ASN A 16 28.62 -6.15 13.90
C ASN A 16 27.88 -7.03 12.88
N SER A 17 27.01 -7.89 13.38
CA SER A 17 26.03 -8.59 12.53
C SER A 17 25.08 -7.51 11.99
N ILE A 18 25.27 -7.11 10.75
CA ILE A 18 24.25 -6.39 9.98
C ILE A 18 23.17 -7.43 9.71
N LEU A 19 22.26 -7.59 10.69
CA LEU A 19 21.02 -8.33 10.49
C LEU A 19 20.22 -7.49 9.51
N GLY A 20 20.10 -7.93 8.26
CA GLY A 20 19.14 -7.36 7.33
C GLY A 20 17.77 -7.39 7.96
N GLN A 21 17.08 -6.27 7.98
CA GLN A 21 15.71 -6.16 8.48
C GLN A 21 14.82 -7.12 7.69
N THR A 22 14.04 -7.95 8.38
CA THR A 22 13.07 -8.84 7.71
C THR A 22 11.96 -8.00 7.10
N THR A 23 11.27 -8.53 6.09
CA THR A 23 10.09 -7.88 5.48
C THR A 23 9.04 -7.55 6.54
N ASP A 24 8.85 -8.44 7.53
CA ASP A 24 7.92 -8.24 8.64
C ASP A 24 8.30 -7.05 9.52
N GLU A 25 9.58 -6.82 9.78
CA GLU A 25 10.04 -5.65 10.51
C GLU A 25 9.93 -4.37 9.68
N LYS A 26 10.26 -4.48 8.37
CA LYS A 26 10.31 -3.33 7.45
C LYS A 26 8.96 -2.66 7.26
N TYR A 27 7.87 -3.45 7.17
CA TYR A 27 6.53 -2.92 6.85
C TYR A 27 5.51 -3.09 7.99
N SER A 28 5.95 -3.47 9.20
CA SER A 28 5.07 -3.70 10.35
C SER A 28 4.20 -2.49 10.71
N GLU A 29 4.72 -1.28 10.52
CA GLU A 29 3.99 -0.04 10.79
C GLU A 29 2.82 0.18 9.81
N ASP A 30 2.94 -0.29 8.56
CA ASP A 30 1.91 -0.14 7.54
C ASP A 30 0.61 -0.92 7.85
N VAL A 31 0.67 -1.91 8.70
CA VAL A 31 -0.44 -2.85 8.94
C VAL A 31 -0.96 -2.84 10.37
N LYS A 32 -0.49 -1.93 11.22
CA LYS A 32 -0.85 -1.85 12.64
C LYS A 32 -2.24 -1.25 12.89
N SER A 33 -2.77 -0.49 11.95
CA SER A 33 -4.09 0.15 12.05
C SER A 33 -4.75 0.26 10.68
N VAL A 34 -6.07 0.47 10.67
CA VAL A 34 -6.83 0.74 9.44
C VAL A 34 -6.29 1.97 8.72
N ASP A 35 -5.94 3.03 9.46
CA ASP A 35 -5.38 4.24 8.86
C ASP A 35 -4.02 4.00 8.21
N ALA A 36 -3.16 3.20 8.86
CA ALA A 36 -1.83 2.88 8.35
C ALA A 36 -1.91 2.05 7.06
N ILE A 37 -2.76 1.01 7.03
CA ILE A 37 -2.86 0.13 5.86
C ILE A 37 -3.51 0.84 4.66
N ILE A 38 -4.48 1.72 4.89
CA ILE A 38 -5.06 2.53 3.80
C ILE A 38 -4.04 3.56 3.28
N LYS A 39 -3.25 4.16 4.17
CA LYS A 39 -2.14 5.01 3.72
C LYS A 39 -1.15 4.24 2.86
N ALA A 40 -0.72 3.05 3.30
CA ALA A 40 0.19 2.21 2.54
C ALA A 40 -0.38 1.80 1.17
N TYR A 41 -1.69 1.50 1.09
CA TYR A 41 -2.40 1.21 -0.16
C TYR A 41 -2.22 2.33 -1.20
N TYR A 42 -2.31 3.60 -0.80
CA TYR A 42 -2.08 4.73 -1.71
C TYR A 42 -0.60 4.96 -1.99
N ASP A 43 0.24 4.86 -0.97
CA ASP A 43 1.67 5.13 -1.12
C ASP A 43 2.36 4.20 -2.14
N VAL A 44 2.00 2.90 -2.18
CA VAL A 44 2.65 1.93 -3.07
C VAL A 44 2.40 2.19 -4.56
N ASN A 45 1.30 2.88 -4.87
CA ASN A 45 0.92 3.23 -6.24
C ASN A 45 1.38 4.64 -6.64
N SER A 46 1.78 5.47 -5.66
CA SER A 46 2.19 6.85 -5.88
C SER A 46 3.69 6.97 -6.15
N GLY A 47 4.07 7.97 -6.92
CA GLY A 47 5.45 8.36 -7.13
C GLY A 47 5.78 8.74 -8.56
N SER A 48 7.05 9.07 -8.76
CA SER A 48 7.62 9.39 -10.06
C SER A 48 7.84 8.13 -10.91
N SER A 49 7.85 8.28 -12.20
CA SER A 49 8.23 7.22 -13.14
C SER A 49 9.65 6.68 -12.94
N SER A 50 10.52 7.48 -12.30
CA SER A 50 11.88 7.06 -11.93
C SER A 50 11.96 6.26 -10.64
N ASP A 51 10.89 6.24 -9.84
CA ASP A 51 10.86 5.50 -8.57
C ASP A 51 10.64 4.00 -8.84
N PRO A 52 11.20 3.10 -8.03
CA PRO A 52 10.92 1.68 -8.15
C PRO A 52 9.47 1.38 -7.74
N TRP A 53 8.89 0.32 -8.32
CA TRP A 53 7.63 -0.23 -7.82
C TRP A 53 7.82 -0.86 -6.43
N GLU A 54 6.91 -0.58 -5.50
CA GLU A 54 6.95 -1.13 -4.14
C GLU A 54 6.15 -2.45 -4.02
N PHE A 55 6.31 -3.38 -4.96
CA PHE A 55 5.54 -4.64 -5.00
C PHE A 55 5.69 -5.51 -3.75
N GLU A 56 6.86 -5.48 -3.09
CA GLU A 56 7.05 -6.20 -1.83
C GLU A 56 6.15 -5.63 -0.72
N ARG A 57 6.10 -4.31 -0.61
CA ARG A 57 5.25 -3.59 0.35
C ARG A 57 3.77 -3.80 0.05
N ASP A 58 3.40 -3.71 -1.23
CA ASP A 58 2.04 -3.97 -1.69
C ASP A 58 1.59 -5.42 -1.35
N THR A 59 2.42 -6.41 -1.67
CA THR A 59 2.16 -7.81 -1.30
C THR A 59 2.06 -8.00 0.21
N TYR A 60 2.87 -7.29 0.99
CA TYR A 60 2.84 -7.39 2.45
C TYR A 60 1.53 -6.87 3.05
N THR A 61 0.90 -5.86 2.49
CA THR A 61 -0.39 -5.33 2.97
C THR A 61 -1.58 -6.21 2.63
N HIS A 62 -1.48 -7.05 1.60
CA HIS A 62 -2.58 -7.87 1.11
C HIS A 62 -2.57 -9.30 1.68
N SER A 63 -3.76 -9.86 1.89
CA SER A 63 -3.89 -11.28 2.24
C SER A 63 -3.50 -12.18 1.05
N LYS A 64 -3.08 -13.41 1.34
CA LYS A 64 -2.63 -14.37 0.32
C LYS A 64 -3.65 -14.61 -0.81
N ASN A 65 -4.93 -14.49 -0.48
CA ASN A 65 -6.03 -14.73 -1.42
C ASN A 65 -6.68 -13.41 -1.87
N ALA A 66 -5.99 -12.29 -1.69
CA ALA A 66 -6.51 -11.00 -2.09
C ALA A 66 -6.88 -10.98 -3.57
N HIS A 67 -8.01 -10.38 -3.86
CA HIS A 67 -8.52 -10.22 -5.21
C HIS A 67 -8.99 -8.80 -5.48
N ILE A 68 -8.84 -8.40 -6.72
CA ILE A 68 -9.17 -7.08 -7.21
C ILE A 68 -10.31 -7.20 -8.20
N ILE A 69 -11.30 -6.34 -8.12
CA ILE A 69 -12.34 -6.22 -9.13
C ILE A 69 -12.10 -4.94 -9.90
N LEU A 70 -11.70 -5.07 -11.15
CA LEU A 70 -11.54 -3.96 -12.09
C LEU A 70 -12.85 -3.74 -12.83
N LEU A 71 -13.29 -2.50 -12.93
CA LEU A 71 -14.46 -2.11 -13.71
C LEU A 71 -13.99 -1.37 -14.95
N ASP A 72 -14.43 -1.84 -16.14
CA ASP A 72 -14.21 -1.09 -17.37
C ASP A 72 -15.16 0.12 -17.49
N GLU A 73 -15.02 0.90 -18.55
CA GLU A 73 -15.85 2.07 -18.84
C GLU A 73 -17.34 1.76 -18.99
N ASN A 74 -17.70 0.51 -19.29
CA ASN A 74 -19.07 0.03 -19.43
C ASN A 74 -19.62 -0.60 -18.14
N GLY A 75 -18.81 -0.61 -17.06
CA GLY A 75 -19.15 -1.22 -15.77
C GLY A 75 -19.03 -2.75 -15.76
N LYS A 76 -18.39 -3.36 -16.76
CA LYS A 76 -18.10 -4.80 -16.76
C LYS A 76 -16.98 -5.09 -15.78
N ALA A 77 -17.21 -6.04 -14.90
CA ALA A 77 -16.26 -6.44 -13.87
C ALA A 77 -15.32 -7.55 -14.37
N GLU A 78 -14.05 -7.40 -14.05
CA GLU A 78 -13.03 -8.43 -14.17
C GLU A 78 -12.41 -8.71 -12.79
N LEU A 79 -12.37 -9.99 -12.41
CA LEU A 79 -11.74 -10.44 -11.17
C LEU A 79 -10.27 -10.79 -11.45
N VAL A 80 -9.36 -10.05 -10.81
CA VAL A 80 -7.91 -10.19 -10.99
C VAL A 80 -7.25 -10.52 -9.65
N LYS A 81 -6.25 -11.39 -9.64
CA LYS A 81 -5.39 -11.60 -8.48
C LYS A 81 -4.32 -10.52 -8.40
N LEU A 82 -3.91 -10.16 -7.17
CA LEU A 82 -2.87 -9.16 -6.95
C LEU A 82 -1.59 -9.45 -7.77
N GLU A 83 -1.12 -10.69 -7.77
CA GLU A 83 0.09 -11.07 -8.52
C GLU A 83 -0.02 -10.85 -10.04
N VAL A 84 -1.22 -11.01 -10.60
CA VAL A 84 -1.47 -10.78 -12.04
C VAL A 84 -1.39 -9.29 -12.32
N LEU A 85 -2.06 -8.46 -11.51
CA LEU A 85 -2.03 -7.01 -11.64
C LEU A 85 -0.59 -6.46 -11.50
N GLN A 86 0.17 -6.93 -10.50
CA GLN A 86 1.56 -6.54 -10.33
C GLN A 86 2.46 -6.95 -11.51
N ASN A 87 2.18 -8.10 -12.14
CA ASN A 87 2.91 -8.52 -13.34
C ASN A 87 2.62 -7.62 -14.54
N GLU A 88 1.38 -7.20 -14.71
CA GLU A 88 1.01 -6.22 -15.75
C GLU A 88 1.75 -4.89 -15.55
N PHE A 89 1.83 -4.39 -14.31
CA PHE A 89 2.61 -3.19 -13.99
C PHE A 89 4.11 -3.37 -14.23
N ARG A 90 4.70 -4.53 -13.92
CA ARG A 90 6.11 -4.82 -14.21
C ARG A 90 6.43 -4.81 -15.70
N MET A 91 5.48 -5.19 -16.53
CA MET A 91 5.63 -5.25 -17.99
C MET A 91 5.30 -3.92 -18.67
N SER A 92 4.68 -2.99 -17.95
CA SER A 92 4.37 -1.66 -18.45
C SER A 92 5.45 -0.64 -18.08
N GLU A 93 5.57 0.41 -18.86
CA GLU A 93 6.38 1.57 -18.50
C GLU A 93 5.70 2.33 -17.34
N ARG A 94 6.42 2.54 -16.23
CA ARG A 94 5.91 3.33 -15.13
C ARG A 94 5.76 4.78 -15.56
N LYS A 95 4.61 5.36 -15.26
CA LYS A 95 4.32 6.78 -15.44
C LYS A 95 4.23 7.47 -14.10
N ASP A 96 4.45 8.77 -14.08
CA ASP A 96 4.21 9.58 -12.91
C ASP A 96 2.74 9.45 -12.50
N SER A 97 2.52 9.14 -11.22
CA SER A 97 1.18 8.98 -10.65
C SER A 97 1.21 9.33 -9.17
N TYR A 98 0.50 10.39 -8.80
CA TYR A 98 0.44 10.87 -7.42
C TYR A 98 -0.99 10.69 -6.92
N GLU A 99 -1.20 9.58 -6.21
CA GLU A 99 -2.49 9.23 -5.63
C GLU A 99 -2.65 9.85 -4.25
N LYS A 100 -3.84 10.38 -3.99
CA LYS A 100 -4.17 10.99 -2.71
C LYS A 100 -5.58 10.64 -2.29
N GLU A 101 -5.72 10.17 -1.06
CA GLU A 101 -7.02 10.05 -0.43
C GLU A 101 -7.61 11.42 -0.12
N LEU A 102 -8.87 11.61 -0.47
CA LEU A 102 -9.62 12.84 -0.20
C LEU A 102 -10.49 12.71 1.05
N LYS A 103 -11.14 11.56 1.23
CA LYS A 103 -12.04 11.28 2.35
C LYS A 103 -12.33 9.78 2.43
N ARG A 104 -12.49 9.27 3.63
CA ARG A 104 -12.97 7.90 3.83
C ARG A 104 -14.17 7.82 4.78
N LYS A 105 -14.94 6.75 4.61
CA LYS A 105 -15.91 6.26 5.59
C LYS A 105 -15.53 4.83 5.95
N VAL A 106 -15.50 4.55 7.23
CA VAL A 106 -15.12 3.23 7.78
C VAL A 106 -16.29 2.65 8.52
N SER A 107 -16.63 1.40 8.22
CA SER A 107 -17.56 0.58 8.99
C SER A 107 -16.81 -0.62 9.53
N GLN A 108 -16.84 -0.81 10.85
CA GLN A 108 -16.13 -1.91 11.51
C GLN A 108 -17.06 -2.75 12.37
N PHE A 109 -16.89 -4.06 12.29
CA PHE A 109 -17.50 -5.00 13.21
C PHE A 109 -16.45 -6.03 13.65
N GLY A 110 -15.97 -5.94 14.87
CA GLY A 110 -14.91 -6.81 15.38
C GLY A 110 -13.64 -6.74 14.52
N ASN A 111 -13.27 -7.85 13.94
CA ASN A 111 -12.07 -8.02 13.12
C ASN A 111 -12.30 -7.81 11.61
N ILE A 112 -13.45 -7.32 11.20
CA ILE A 112 -13.74 -7.01 9.79
C ILE A 112 -14.02 -5.52 9.62
N VAL A 113 -13.51 -4.96 8.54
CA VAL A 113 -13.67 -3.55 8.19
C VAL A 113 -14.01 -3.41 6.72
N GLN A 114 -14.97 -2.52 6.45
CA GLN A 114 -15.27 -1.98 5.14
C GLN A 114 -14.82 -0.52 5.10
N VAL A 115 -14.03 -0.16 4.11
CA VAL A 115 -13.62 1.22 3.82
C VAL A 115 -14.18 1.65 2.47
N TRP A 116 -14.85 2.79 2.47
CA TRP A 116 -15.12 3.58 1.27
C TRP A 116 -14.17 4.75 1.26
N SER A 117 -13.32 4.86 0.25
CA SER A 117 -12.30 5.90 0.16
C SER A 117 -12.37 6.61 -1.17
N ALA A 118 -12.62 7.92 -1.14
CA ALA A 118 -12.54 8.79 -2.31
C ALA A 118 -11.09 9.22 -2.53
N TYR A 119 -10.65 9.19 -3.76
CA TYR A 119 -9.27 9.51 -4.14
C TYR A 119 -9.19 10.43 -5.36
N GLU A 120 -8.02 11.03 -5.52
CA GLU A 120 -7.60 11.70 -6.74
C GLU A 120 -6.23 11.22 -7.19
N ILE A 121 -6.00 11.26 -8.50
CA ILE A 121 -4.71 10.99 -9.12
C ILE A 121 -4.29 12.22 -9.92
N ARG A 122 -3.02 12.59 -9.79
CA ARG A 122 -2.35 13.63 -10.58
C ARG A 122 -1.16 13.03 -11.29
N TYR A 123 -0.93 13.45 -12.51
CA TYR A 123 0.26 13.02 -13.27
C TYR A 123 1.47 13.92 -13.05
N GLU A 124 1.27 15.07 -12.41
CA GLU A 124 2.30 15.98 -11.94
C GLU A 124 1.91 16.50 -10.55
N PRO A 125 2.85 16.64 -9.60
CA PRO A 125 2.53 16.92 -8.19
C PRO A 125 1.72 18.20 -7.96
N GLU A 126 2.01 19.26 -8.73
CA GLU A 126 1.46 20.60 -8.53
C GLU A 126 0.33 20.96 -9.50
N THR A 127 -0.14 20.00 -10.28
CA THR A 127 -1.18 20.23 -11.29
C THR A 127 -2.58 19.97 -10.75
N SER A 128 -3.57 20.27 -11.58
CA SER A 128 -4.97 19.92 -11.32
C SER A 128 -5.14 18.39 -11.30
N THR A 129 -6.16 17.94 -10.58
CA THR A 129 -6.57 16.55 -10.56
C THR A 129 -6.87 16.03 -11.96
N ASN A 130 -6.27 14.90 -12.35
CA ASN A 130 -6.53 14.25 -13.62
C ASN A 130 -7.64 13.21 -13.53
N ILE A 131 -7.65 12.42 -12.47
CA ILE A 131 -8.62 11.36 -12.23
C ILE A 131 -9.14 11.47 -10.82
N ARG A 132 -10.42 11.19 -10.63
CA ARG A 132 -11.05 10.92 -9.33
C ARG A 132 -11.78 9.61 -9.36
N GLY A 133 -11.96 9.03 -8.19
CA GLY A 133 -12.72 7.82 -8.04
C GLY A 133 -13.06 7.51 -6.59
N LEU A 134 -13.78 6.44 -6.43
CA LEU A 134 -14.13 5.85 -5.15
C LEU A 134 -13.66 4.40 -5.14
N VAL A 135 -12.95 4.00 -4.09
CA VAL A 135 -12.55 2.62 -3.87
C VAL A 135 -13.27 2.05 -2.66
N SER A 136 -13.73 0.82 -2.81
CA SER A 136 -14.29 -0.02 -1.75
C SER A 136 -13.26 -1.05 -1.35
N ILE A 137 -12.79 -1.04 -0.09
CA ILE A 137 -11.73 -1.92 0.40
C ILE A 137 -12.26 -2.77 1.55
N GLN A 138 -12.03 -4.07 1.49
CA GLN A 138 -12.35 -5.02 2.54
C GLN A 138 -11.09 -5.38 3.32
N LEU A 139 -11.16 -5.31 4.64
CA LEU A 139 -10.06 -5.64 5.53
C LEU A 139 -10.48 -6.65 6.58
N HIS A 140 -9.52 -7.49 7.01
CA HIS A 140 -9.65 -8.26 8.26
C HIS A 140 -8.43 -8.10 9.16
N TYR A 141 -8.64 -8.37 10.45
CA TYR A 141 -7.58 -8.38 11.46
C TYR A 141 -7.27 -9.81 11.88
N GLU A 142 -6.06 -10.27 11.66
CA GLU A 142 -5.57 -11.59 12.06
C GLU A 142 -4.10 -11.52 12.47
N LYS A 143 -3.73 -12.30 13.50
CA LYS A 143 -2.33 -12.43 13.97
C LYS A 143 -1.64 -11.11 14.27
N GLY A 144 -2.37 -10.18 14.87
CA GLY A 144 -1.79 -8.92 15.33
C GLY A 144 -1.69 -7.83 14.26
N ARG A 145 -2.27 -8.02 13.06
CA ARG A 145 -2.19 -7.05 11.96
C ARG A 145 -3.44 -7.00 11.10
N TRP A 146 -3.60 -5.91 10.37
CA TRP A 146 -4.61 -5.76 9.33
C TRP A 146 -4.13 -6.32 7.99
N TRP A 147 -5.07 -6.79 7.19
CA TRP A 147 -4.88 -7.36 5.86
C TRP A 147 -5.92 -6.79 4.91
N ILE A 148 -5.53 -6.47 3.67
CA ILE A 148 -6.45 -6.17 2.58
C ILE A 148 -6.85 -7.48 1.92
N ASP A 149 -8.17 -7.77 1.90
CA ASP A 149 -8.71 -8.98 1.27
C ASP A 149 -9.16 -8.75 -0.16
N SER A 150 -9.71 -7.57 -0.42
CA SER A 150 -10.15 -7.18 -1.74
C SER A 150 -10.34 -5.68 -1.85
N TRP A 151 -10.31 -5.20 -3.07
CA TRP A 151 -10.78 -3.86 -3.38
C TRP A 151 -11.40 -3.79 -4.78
N THR A 152 -12.30 -2.82 -4.93
CA THR A 152 -12.96 -2.47 -6.19
C THR A 152 -12.97 -0.97 -6.31
N ASN A 153 -12.52 -0.45 -7.42
CA ASN A 153 -12.60 0.98 -7.68
C ASN A 153 -13.58 1.31 -8.82
N GLN A 154 -14.16 2.50 -8.70
CA GLN A 154 -14.96 3.13 -9.74
C GLN A 154 -14.44 4.53 -9.96
N MET A 155 -14.02 4.82 -11.19
CA MET A 155 -13.63 6.18 -11.57
C MET A 155 -14.87 7.07 -11.75
N GLU A 156 -14.70 8.35 -11.44
CA GLU A 156 -15.68 9.40 -11.74
C GLU A 156 -15.89 9.49 -13.25
N SER A 157 -17.14 9.71 -13.66
CA SER A 157 -17.49 9.94 -15.06
C SER A 157 -18.27 11.25 -15.23
N ASP A 158 -18.32 11.75 -16.44
CA ASP A 158 -19.02 13.01 -16.75
C ASP A 158 -20.54 12.97 -16.47
N THR A 159 -21.09 11.79 -16.42
CA THR A 159 -22.55 11.59 -16.31
C THR A 159 -23.02 10.95 -15.01
N ASN A 160 -22.15 10.22 -14.32
CA ASN A 160 -22.49 9.46 -13.12
C ASN A 160 -21.31 9.40 -12.14
N PHE A 161 -21.58 8.92 -10.92
CA PHE A 161 -20.57 8.57 -9.92
C PHE A 161 -19.67 9.73 -9.52
N LEU A 162 -20.28 10.90 -9.20
CA LEU A 162 -19.53 12.07 -8.82
C LEU A 162 -18.94 11.92 -7.41
N VAL A 163 -17.63 11.93 -7.30
CA VAL A 163 -16.90 11.91 -6.02
C VAL A 163 -17.32 13.10 -5.13
N SER A 164 -17.67 14.23 -5.73
CA SER A 164 -18.14 15.42 -4.99
C SER A 164 -19.37 15.14 -4.12
N ASP A 165 -20.23 14.19 -4.49
CA ASP A 165 -21.42 13.84 -3.71
C ASP A 165 -21.04 13.03 -2.47
N PHE A 166 -20.12 12.09 -2.60
CA PHE A 166 -19.53 11.37 -1.45
C PHE A 166 -18.81 12.33 -0.50
N LEU A 167 -18.11 13.33 -0.99
CA LEU A 167 -17.39 14.30 -0.17
C LEU A 167 -18.32 15.17 0.69
N LYS A 168 -19.55 15.45 0.22
CA LYS A 168 -20.58 16.25 0.93
C LYS A 168 -21.32 15.46 2.00
N GLU A 169 -21.39 14.14 1.91
CA GLU A 169 -22.09 13.32 2.89
C GLU A 169 -21.42 13.44 4.28
N LYS A 170 -22.24 13.61 5.33
CA LYS A 170 -21.78 13.78 6.73
C LYS A 170 -21.41 12.45 7.37
#